data_3d345b8b4bfc93da33190efcd7fc1b45
#
_entry.id   3d345b8b4bfc93da33190efcd7fc1b45
#
_cell.length_a   1.000
_cell.length_b   1.000
_cell.length_c   1.000
_cell.angle_alpha   90.00
_cell.angle_beta   90.00
_cell.angle_gamma   90.00
#
_symmetry.space_group_name_H-M   'P 1'
#
loop_
_entity.id
_entity.type
_entity.pdbx_description
1 polymer ?
#
loop_
_entity_poly.entity_id
_entity_poly.type
_entity_poly.pdbx_seq_one_letter_code
_entity_poly.pdbx_strand_id
1 'polypeptide(L)'
;RSGGLSARPGARSSKPDKAARERAASLMKEMIDLAGYFHCDVLFGRVQGWIPEGESIEQGKQYIAECVKECTEYCAQYGINFDYEPINRYDMNYNHTTRETMAYVQEMNRDVSHKVMLLMDIYHSFLEDYQIGAAFVRSGELCGHVHFRDSNGGVPGTGIIDFKEVICILEAMGYDKWIAFEVDAGFCDYKQGAIDTYNYIKPILEYAY
;
A
#
# COMPACT_ATOMS: atom_id res chain seq x y z
N ARG A 1 -17.36 1.37 -2.31
CA ARG A 1 -16.37 1.06 -3.35
C ARG A 1 -15.38 2.20 -3.33
N SER A 2 -14.19 1.96 -2.77
CA SER A 2 -13.09 2.92 -2.73
C SER A 2 -12.80 3.44 -4.13
N GLY A 3 -12.83 4.75 -4.29
CA GLY A 3 -12.57 5.43 -5.57
C GLY A 3 -11.08 5.56 -5.89
N GLY A 4 -10.25 4.64 -5.42
CA GLY A 4 -8.93 4.44 -6.01
C GLY A 4 -9.15 4.04 -7.46
N LEU A 5 -8.34 4.51 -8.39
CA LEU A 5 -8.34 4.08 -9.78
C LEU A 5 -8.18 2.54 -9.80
N SER A 6 -9.31 1.85 -9.55
CA SER A 6 -9.33 0.39 -9.63
C SER A 6 -8.99 0.04 -11.06
N ALA A 7 -7.92 -0.70 -11.26
CA ALA A 7 -7.50 -1.16 -12.56
C ALA A 7 -8.72 -1.62 -13.36
N ARG A 8 -8.82 -1.14 -14.61
CA ARG A 8 -9.93 -1.49 -15.50
C ARG A 8 -10.19 -3.00 -15.44
N PRO A 9 -11.46 -3.47 -15.50
CA PRO A 9 -11.74 -4.91 -15.49
C PRO A 9 -10.84 -5.64 -16.49
N GLY A 10 -10.08 -6.62 -16.02
CA GLY A 10 -9.19 -7.43 -16.86
C GLY A 10 -7.70 -7.10 -16.78
N ALA A 11 -7.27 -5.96 -16.24
CA ALA A 11 -5.85 -5.66 -16.01
C ALA A 11 -5.47 -6.09 -14.58
N ARG A 12 -4.72 -7.18 -14.44
CA ARG A 12 -4.21 -7.70 -13.17
C ARG A 12 -2.85 -8.34 -13.42
N SER A 13 -1.87 -8.05 -12.57
CA SER A 13 -0.50 -8.57 -12.71
C SER A 13 -0.38 -10.06 -12.36
N SER A 14 -1.28 -10.60 -11.54
CA SER A 14 -1.28 -12.01 -11.10
C SER A 14 -1.77 -13.03 -12.13
N LYS A 15 -2.35 -12.60 -13.26
CA LYS A 15 -3.01 -13.51 -14.20
C LYS A 15 -2.03 -14.27 -15.09
N PRO A 16 -2.35 -15.55 -15.45
CA PRO A 16 -1.62 -16.32 -16.47
C PRO A 16 -1.65 -15.67 -17.86
N ASP A 17 -2.75 -14.96 -18.18
CA ASP A 17 -2.89 -14.23 -19.45
C ASP A 17 -1.84 -13.13 -19.58
N LYS A 18 -0.86 -13.34 -20.46
CA LYS A 18 0.22 -12.39 -20.71
C LYS A 18 -0.28 -11.01 -21.14
N ALA A 19 -1.31 -10.97 -21.99
CA ALA A 19 -1.88 -9.70 -22.43
C ALA A 19 -2.54 -8.92 -21.30
N ALA A 20 -3.11 -9.61 -20.28
CA ALA A 20 -3.65 -8.95 -19.08
C ALA A 20 -2.53 -8.37 -18.22
N ARG A 21 -1.38 -9.06 -18.09
CA ARG A 21 -0.21 -8.57 -17.36
C ARG A 21 0.43 -7.35 -18.06
N GLU A 22 0.59 -7.42 -19.38
CA GLU A 22 1.12 -6.30 -20.19
C GLU A 22 0.22 -5.06 -20.07
N ARG A 23 -1.11 -5.23 -20.07
CA ARG A 23 -2.03 -4.12 -19.82
C ARG A 23 -1.90 -3.56 -18.41
N ALA A 24 -1.69 -4.42 -17.40
CA ALA A 24 -1.47 -3.96 -16.02
C ALA A 24 -0.19 -3.13 -15.91
N ALA A 25 0.92 -3.61 -16.48
CA ALA A 25 2.20 -2.88 -16.51
C ALA A 25 2.08 -1.56 -17.26
N SER A 26 1.39 -1.54 -18.42
CA SER A 26 1.17 -0.31 -19.19
C SER A 26 0.38 0.74 -18.39
N LEU A 27 -0.71 0.33 -17.74
CA LEU A 27 -1.49 1.22 -16.89
C LEU A 27 -0.69 1.75 -15.70
N MET A 28 0.14 0.90 -15.10
CA MET A 28 1.02 1.35 -14.02
C MET A 28 2.03 2.37 -14.52
N LYS A 29 2.61 2.21 -15.70
CA LYS A 29 3.53 3.20 -16.29
C LYS A 29 2.85 4.54 -16.58
N GLU A 30 1.60 4.53 -17.08
CA GLU A 30 0.81 5.77 -17.23
C GLU A 30 0.61 6.48 -15.88
N MET A 31 0.39 5.72 -14.79
CA MET A 31 0.29 6.26 -13.45
C MET A 31 1.64 6.77 -12.92
N ILE A 32 2.73 6.07 -13.22
CA ILE A 32 4.09 6.50 -12.86
C ILE A 32 4.44 7.81 -13.57
N ASP A 33 4.09 7.97 -14.85
CA ASP A 33 4.29 9.22 -15.59
C ASP A 33 3.54 10.38 -14.93
N LEU A 34 2.28 10.15 -14.52
CA LEU A 34 1.48 11.15 -13.82
C LEU A 34 2.07 11.48 -12.43
N ALA A 35 2.47 10.45 -11.68
CA ALA A 35 3.08 10.62 -10.37
C ALA A 35 4.42 11.35 -10.46
N GLY A 36 5.23 11.04 -11.47
CA GLY A 36 6.48 11.74 -11.78
C GLY A 36 6.26 13.23 -12.06
N TYR A 37 5.18 13.58 -12.78
CA TYR A 37 4.81 14.97 -13.01
C TYR A 37 4.48 15.72 -11.70
N PHE A 38 3.84 15.04 -10.74
CA PHE A 38 3.48 15.61 -9.44
C PHE A 38 4.56 15.42 -8.36
N HIS A 39 5.67 14.74 -8.68
CA HIS A 39 6.71 14.38 -7.70
C HIS A 39 6.16 13.64 -6.48
N CYS A 40 5.30 12.65 -6.70
CA CYS A 40 4.74 11.80 -5.65
C CYS A 40 4.99 10.30 -5.95
N ASP A 41 4.91 9.47 -4.92
CA ASP A 41 5.11 8.04 -5.04
C ASP A 41 3.91 7.34 -5.69
N VAL A 42 4.13 6.12 -6.20
CA VAL A 42 3.09 5.29 -6.82
C VAL A 42 2.77 4.10 -5.94
N LEU A 43 1.48 3.93 -5.66
CA LEU A 43 0.98 2.87 -4.80
C LEU A 43 0.54 1.66 -5.63
N PHE A 44 1.02 0.47 -5.25
CA PHE A 44 0.70 -0.78 -5.89
C PHE A 44 -0.12 -1.67 -4.95
N GLY A 45 -1.42 -1.39 -4.89
CA GLY A 45 -2.39 -2.10 -4.07
C GLY A 45 -3.15 -3.16 -4.88
N ARG A 46 -4.47 -3.00 -5.04
CA ARG A 46 -5.35 -4.00 -5.69
C ARG A 46 -5.05 -4.31 -7.16
N VAL A 47 -4.16 -3.59 -7.83
CA VAL A 47 -3.64 -3.92 -9.17
C VAL A 47 -2.86 -5.25 -9.16
N GLN A 48 -2.31 -5.64 -8.02
CA GLN A 48 -1.71 -6.96 -7.80
C GLN A 48 -2.62 -8.07 -8.33
N GLY A 49 -3.90 -8.00 -7.97
CA GLY A 49 -4.93 -8.94 -8.40
C GLY A 49 -4.93 -10.25 -7.61
N TRP A 50 -6.09 -10.83 -7.52
CA TRP A 50 -6.32 -12.15 -6.94
C TRP A 50 -5.73 -13.23 -7.86
N ILE A 51 -4.96 -14.17 -7.32
CA ILE A 51 -4.45 -15.31 -8.07
C ILE A 51 -5.65 -16.27 -8.29
N PRO A 52 -5.97 -16.62 -9.56
CA PRO A 52 -7.16 -17.43 -9.87
C PRO A 52 -7.14 -18.80 -9.19
N GLU A 53 -8.31 -19.32 -8.86
CA GLU A 53 -8.46 -20.67 -8.34
C GLU A 53 -7.91 -21.70 -9.36
N GLY A 54 -7.15 -22.68 -8.86
CA GLY A 54 -6.48 -23.69 -9.69
C GLY A 54 -5.10 -23.27 -10.22
N GLU A 55 -4.73 -21.97 -10.07
CA GLU A 55 -3.38 -21.51 -10.41
C GLU A 55 -2.43 -21.63 -9.20
N SER A 56 -1.13 -21.82 -9.48
CA SER A 56 -0.12 -21.84 -8.43
C SER A 56 0.08 -20.46 -7.84
N ILE A 57 0.06 -20.36 -6.51
CA ILE A 57 0.36 -19.10 -5.78
C ILE A 57 1.78 -18.61 -6.12
N GLU A 58 2.76 -19.50 -6.16
CA GLU A 58 4.14 -19.19 -6.50
C GLU A 58 4.26 -18.63 -7.91
N GLN A 59 3.56 -19.23 -8.88
CA GLN A 59 3.58 -18.74 -10.26
C GLN A 59 2.89 -17.37 -10.39
N GLY A 60 1.76 -17.17 -9.71
CA GLY A 60 1.09 -15.86 -9.65
C GLY A 60 1.98 -14.78 -9.05
N LYS A 61 2.67 -15.10 -7.95
CA LYS A 61 3.66 -14.21 -7.33
C LYS A 61 4.83 -13.89 -8.26
N GLN A 62 5.32 -14.84 -9.06
CA GLN A 62 6.35 -14.58 -10.06
C GLN A 62 5.88 -13.55 -11.10
N TYR A 63 4.68 -13.70 -11.63
CA TYR A 63 4.10 -12.74 -12.57
C TYR A 63 3.97 -11.33 -11.98
N ILE A 64 3.56 -11.25 -10.71
CA ILE A 64 3.48 -9.98 -9.98
C ILE A 64 4.88 -9.37 -9.82
N ALA A 65 5.88 -10.18 -9.43
CA ALA A 65 7.26 -9.71 -9.25
C ALA A 65 7.86 -9.17 -10.56
N GLU A 66 7.59 -9.81 -11.70
CA GLU A 66 8.00 -9.32 -13.02
C GLU A 66 7.44 -7.91 -13.29
N CYS A 67 6.12 -7.72 -13.06
CA CYS A 67 5.46 -6.42 -13.24
C CYS A 67 6.02 -5.36 -12.27
N VAL A 68 6.20 -5.72 -10.99
CA VAL A 68 6.72 -4.80 -9.96
C VAL A 68 8.13 -4.37 -10.28
N LYS A 69 9.03 -5.29 -10.64
CA LYS A 69 10.42 -4.98 -11.03
C LYS A 69 10.46 -4.02 -12.23
N GLU A 70 9.68 -4.31 -13.28
CA GLU A 70 9.57 -3.45 -14.46
C GLU A 70 9.08 -2.04 -14.12
N CYS A 71 8.04 -1.92 -13.28
CA CYS A 71 7.47 -0.63 -12.88
C CYS A 71 8.42 0.14 -11.95
N THR A 72 9.08 -0.54 -11.02
CA THR A 72 10.04 0.06 -10.09
C THR A 72 11.23 0.66 -10.82
N GLU A 73 11.81 -0.06 -11.77
CA GLU A 73 12.88 0.48 -12.63
C GLU A 73 12.39 1.67 -13.48
N TYR A 74 11.11 1.66 -13.88
CA TYR A 74 10.50 2.78 -14.58
C TYR A 74 10.33 4.02 -13.68
N CYS A 75 10.07 3.84 -12.37
CA CYS A 75 10.01 4.93 -11.38
C CYS A 75 11.36 5.64 -11.23
N ALA A 76 12.46 4.94 -11.42
CA ALA A 76 13.81 5.49 -11.24
C ALA A 76 14.08 6.74 -12.10
N GLN A 77 13.49 6.83 -13.30
CA GLN A 77 13.64 8.00 -14.19
C GLN A 77 13.04 9.29 -13.62
N TYR A 78 12.08 9.17 -12.69
CA TYR A 78 11.43 10.30 -12.00
C TYR A 78 11.96 10.49 -10.58
N GLY A 79 12.75 9.56 -10.05
CA GLY A 79 13.24 9.58 -8.67
C GLY A 79 12.13 9.42 -7.63
N ILE A 80 11.02 8.72 -7.97
CA ILE A 80 9.89 8.46 -7.09
C ILE A 80 9.87 6.99 -6.66
N ASN A 81 9.25 6.68 -5.53
CA ASN A 81 9.13 5.31 -5.03
C ASN A 81 7.97 4.56 -5.68
N PHE A 82 8.11 3.23 -5.68
CA PHE A 82 7.06 2.28 -6.00
C PHE A 82 6.71 1.52 -4.72
N ASP A 83 5.54 1.81 -4.14
CA ASP A 83 5.14 1.33 -2.83
C ASP A 83 4.20 0.14 -2.96
N TYR A 84 4.68 -1.05 -2.56
CA TYR A 84 3.92 -2.30 -2.56
C TYR A 84 3.12 -2.45 -1.28
N GLU A 85 1.82 -2.69 -1.39
CA GLU A 85 0.89 -2.76 -0.27
C GLU A 85 0.63 -4.21 0.19
N PRO A 86 0.88 -4.57 1.46
CA PRO A 86 0.27 -5.75 2.08
C PRO A 86 -1.25 -5.57 2.16
N ILE A 87 -2.01 -6.52 1.62
CA ILE A 87 -3.47 -6.43 1.57
C ILE A 87 -4.10 -7.61 2.32
N ASN A 88 -5.12 -7.33 3.11
CA ASN A 88 -5.81 -8.30 3.93
C ASN A 88 -6.44 -9.46 3.13
N ARG A 89 -6.73 -10.57 3.80
CA ARG A 89 -7.25 -11.83 3.23
C ARG A 89 -8.62 -11.73 2.57
N TYR A 90 -9.38 -10.67 2.82
CA TYR A 90 -10.69 -10.47 2.18
C TYR A 90 -10.56 -9.87 0.78
N ASP A 91 -9.43 -9.21 0.50
CA ASP A 91 -9.16 -8.53 -0.76
C ASP A 91 -8.09 -9.23 -1.62
N MET A 92 -7.22 -10.06 -1.01
CA MET A 92 -6.17 -10.84 -1.69
C MET A 92 -6.08 -12.26 -1.12
N ASN A 93 -5.40 -13.17 -1.83
CA ASN A 93 -5.22 -14.57 -1.40
C ASN A 93 -3.75 -14.98 -1.21
N TYR A 94 -2.86 -14.01 -1.00
CA TYR A 94 -1.44 -14.24 -0.73
C TYR A 94 -0.82 -13.01 -0.04
N ASN A 95 0.28 -13.21 0.69
CA ASN A 95 1.08 -12.15 1.33
C ASN A 95 0.23 -11.15 2.14
N HIS A 96 -0.54 -11.64 3.11
CA HIS A 96 -1.44 -10.79 3.89
C HIS A 96 -0.74 -9.99 4.97
N THR A 97 0.23 -10.61 5.66
CA THR A 97 0.95 -9.97 6.76
C THR A 97 2.10 -9.11 6.24
N THR A 98 2.44 -8.08 7.01
CA THR A 98 3.66 -7.29 6.77
C THR A 98 4.90 -8.16 6.66
N ARG A 99 5.02 -9.22 7.48
CA ARG A 99 6.16 -10.14 7.45
C ARG A 99 6.28 -10.87 6.10
N GLU A 100 5.19 -11.42 5.59
CA GLU A 100 5.18 -12.16 4.31
C GLU A 100 5.49 -11.23 3.14
N THR A 101 4.86 -10.06 3.13
CA THR A 101 5.06 -9.07 2.06
C THR A 101 6.48 -8.50 2.10
N MET A 102 7.02 -8.21 3.28
CA MET A 102 8.38 -7.72 3.42
C MET A 102 9.41 -8.73 2.89
N ALA A 103 9.25 -10.03 3.21
CA ALA A 103 10.13 -11.07 2.68
C ALA A 103 10.08 -11.12 1.15
N TYR A 104 8.90 -11.00 0.57
CA TYR A 104 8.68 -10.98 -0.87
C TYR A 104 9.26 -9.73 -1.55
N VAL A 105 9.08 -8.54 -0.95
CA VAL A 105 9.68 -7.28 -1.43
C VAL A 105 11.21 -7.33 -1.34
N GLN A 106 11.76 -7.86 -0.23
CA GLN A 106 13.21 -8.00 -0.08
C GLN A 106 13.82 -8.94 -1.13
N GLU A 107 13.11 -9.99 -1.53
CA GLU A 107 13.54 -10.87 -2.62
C GLU A 107 13.57 -10.11 -3.95
N MET A 108 12.51 -9.37 -4.29
CA MET A 108 12.47 -8.53 -5.49
C MET A 108 13.60 -7.49 -5.52
N ASN A 109 13.91 -6.89 -4.37
CA ASN A 109 14.95 -5.86 -4.23
C ASN A 109 16.39 -6.36 -4.43
N ARG A 110 16.62 -7.68 -4.57
CA ARG A 110 17.94 -8.24 -4.91
C ARG A 110 18.32 -8.00 -6.37
N ASP A 111 17.30 -7.86 -7.25
CA ASP A 111 17.47 -7.87 -8.69
C ASP A 111 17.10 -6.52 -9.35
N VAL A 112 16.83 -5.47 -8.56
CA VAL A 112 16.48 -4.14 -9.06
C VAL A 112 17.45 -3.08 -8.56
N SER A 113 17.70 -2.07 -9.38
CA SER A 113 18.55 -0.94 -9.01
C SER A 113 17.80 0.10 -8.16
N HIS A 114 16.52 0.26 -8.42
CA HIS A 114 15.61 1.13 -7.66
C HIS A 114 14.73 0.27 -6.75
N LYS A 115 14.72 0.56 -5.45
CA LYS A 115 14.05 -0.30 -4.47
C LYS A 115 12.53 -0.18 -4.51
N VAL A 116 11.86 -1.32 -4.43
CA VAL A 116 10.45 -1.43 -4.04
C VAL A 116 10.34 -1.09 -2.56
N MET A 117 9.46 -0.18 -2.20
CA MET A 117 9.14 0.16 -0.82
C MET A 117 7.85 -0.52 -0.37
N LEU A 118 7.47 -0.36 0.89
CA LEU A 118 6.20 -0.83 1.42
C LEU A 118 5.25 0.35 1.67
N LEU A 119 4.02 0.21 1.21
CA LEU A 119 2.92 0.98 1.73
C LEU A 119 2.35 0.26 2.94
N MET A 120 2.40 0.88 4.12
CA MET A 120 1.86 0.33 5.36
C MET A 120 0.48 0.91 5.63
N ASP A 121 -0.58 0.15 5.32
CA ASP A 121 -1.96 0.51 5.68
C ASP A 121 -2.30 -0.06 7.06
N ILE A 122 -2.66 0.81 8.00
CA ILE A 122 -3.01 0.43 9.37
C ILE A 122 -4.19 -0.55 9.41
N TYR A 123 -5.19 -0.36 8.56
CA TYR A 123 -6.36 -1.24 8.53
C TYR A 123 -6.00 -2.66 8.08
N HIS A 124 -5.14 -2.79 7.06
CA HIS A 124 -4.66 -4.10 6.63
C HIS A 124 -3.80 -4.74 7.72
N SER A 125 -2.90 -3.99 8.34
CA SER A 125 -2.09 -4.46 9.48
C SER A 125 -2.97 -4.84 10.69
N PHE A 126 -4.02 -4.08 10.98
CA PHE A 126 -4.98 -4.41 12.05
C PHE A 126 -5.67 -5.76 11.82
N LEU A 127 -6.00 -6.10 10.57
CA LEU A 127 -6.67 -7.35 10.24
C LEU A 127 -5.74 -8.57 10.20
N GLU A 128 -4.45 -8.38 9.89
CA GLU A 128 -3.57 -9.49 9.52
C GLU A 128 -2.33 -9.65 10.42
N ASP A 129 -1.80 -8.56 10.95
CA ASP A 129 -0.62 -8.62 11.81
C ASP A 129 -1.02 -8.86 13.27
N TYR A 130 -0.18 -9.58 14.00
CA TYR A 130 -0.41 -9.85 15.43
C TYR A 130 -0.44 -8.56 16.25
N GLN A 131 0.36 -7.56 15.87
CA GLN A 131 0.42 -6.24 16.50
C GLN A 131 0.87 -5.21 15.47
N ILE A 132 0.11 -4.13 15.31
CA ILE A 132 0.35 -3.05 14.34
C ILE A 132 1.73 -2.43 14.57
N GLY A 133 2.06 -2.02 15.79
CA GLY A 133 3.32 -1.39 16.12
C GLY A 133 4.53 -2.25 15.77
N ALA A 134 4.46 -3.56 16.05
CA ALA A 134 5.53 -4.49 15.68
C ALA A 134 5.67 -4.65 14.16
N ALA A 135 4.57 -4.55 13.40
CA ALA A 135 4.59 -4.58 11.95
C ALA A 135 5.31 -3.35 11.38
N PHE A 136 4.99 -2.16 11.90
CA PHE A 136 5.65 -0.91 11.51
C PHE A 136 7.14 -0.91 11.84
N VAL A 137 7.52 -1.23 13.06
CA VAL A 137 8.95 -1.34 13.45
C VAL A 137 9.70 -2.34 12.57
N ARG A 138 9.07 -3.47 12.21
CA ARG A 138 9.67 -4.47 11.32
C ARG A 138 9.87 -3.95 9.91
N SER A 139 8.94 -3.15 9.38
CA SER A 139 9.07 -2.58 8.02
C SER A 139 10.30 -1.66 7.91
N GLY A 140 10.65 -0.95 8.99
CA GLY A 140 11.87 -0.16 9.08
C GLY A 140 12.03 0.81 7.93
N GLU A 141 13.22 0.83 7.33
CA GLU A 141 13.55 1.70 6.18
C GLU A 141 12.72 1.40 4.92
N LEU A 142 12.12 0.19 4.82
CA LEU A 142 11.24 -0.14 3.70
C LEU A 142 9.89 0.55 3.78
N CYS A 143 9.48 1.12 4.92
CA CYS A 143 8.25 1.89 5.03
C CYS A 143 8.34 3.14 4.15
N GLY A 144 7.76 3.09 2.96
CA GLY A 144 7.76 4.17 1.98
C GLY A 144 6.60 5.12 2.17
N HIS A 145 5.42 4.57 2.43
CA HIS A 145 4.18 5.31 2.57
C HIS A 145 3.31 4.71 3.66
N VAL A 146 2.44 5.51 4.26
CA VAL A 146 1.52 5.06 5.31
C VAL A 146 0.09 5.47 4.98
N HIS A 147 -0.84 4.52 5.09
CA HIS A 147 -2.27 4.79 5.02
C HIS A 147 -2.92 4.69 6.40
N PHE A 148 -3.72 5.71 6.73
CA PHE A 148 -4.55 5.75 7.91
C PHE A 148 -6.02 5.60 7.53
N ARG A 149 -6.66 4.57 8.05
CA ARG A 149 -8.11 4.41 8.19
C ARG A 149 -8.39 3.54 9.41
N ASP A 150 -9.56 3.68 10.00
CA ASP A 150 -9.87 2.95 11.23
C ASP A 150 -10.27 1.49 10.97
N SER A 151 -10.36 0.71 12.01
CA SER A 151 -10.69 -0.73 12.01
C SER A 151 -12.01 -1.10 11.30
N ASN A 152 -12.88 -0.13 11.11
CA ASN A 152 -14.15 -0.27 10.40
C ASN A 152 -14.08 0.23 8.93
N GLY A 153 -12.89 0.59 8.42
CA GLY A 153 -12.68 1.18 7.09
C GLY A 153 -12.99 2.68 7.02
N GLY A 154 -13.32 3.29 8.14
CA GLY A 154 -13.77 4.68 8.25
C GLY A 154 -12.70 5.68 8.66
N VAL A 155 -13.19 6.87 8.97
CA VAL A 155 -12.40 8.00 9.48
C VAL A 155 -11.69 7.60 10.78
N PRO A 156 -10.39 7.94 10.96
CA PRO A 156 -9.68 7.76 12.21
C PRO A 156 -10.46 8.30 13.43
N GLY A 157 -10.55 7.49 14.48
CA GLY A 157 -11.33 7.79 15.68
C GLY A 157 -12.77 7.28 15.66
N THR A 158 -13.21 6.61 14.58
CA THR A 158 -14.56 6.01 14.51
C THR A 158 -14.58 4.50 14.81
N GLY A 159 -13.41 3.88 14.91
CA GLY A 159 -13.22 2.48 15.25
C GLY A 159 -12.45 2.30 16.56
N ILE A 160 -11.56 1.30 16.59
CA ILE A 160 -10.82 0.89 17.80
C ILE A 160 -9.29 0.96 17.66
N ILE A 161 -8.75 1.48 16.56
CA ILE A 161 -7.30 1.62 16.37
C ILE A 161 -6.80 2.78 17.25
N ASP A 162 -5.74 2.53 18.03
CA ASP A 162 -5.04 3.57 18.77
C ASP A 162 -4.05 4.32 17.88
N PHE A 163 -4.53 5.37 17.21
CA PHE A 163 -3.70 6.22 16.35
C PHE A 163 -2.62 6.97 17.10
N LYS A 164 -2.80 7.23 18.40
CA LYS A 164 -1.76 7.85 19.22
C LYS A 164 -0.56 6.91 19.37
N GLU A 165 -0.80 5.64 19.67
CA GLU A 165 0.26 4.63 19.73
C GLU A 165 1.00 4.54 18.38
N VAL A 166 0.26 4.47 17.27
CA VAL A 166 0.87 4.35 15.93
C VAL A 166 1.71 5.58 15.58
N ILE A 167 1.22 6.79 15.86
CA ILE A 167 1.96 8.03 15.59
C ILE A 167 3.24 8.08 16.45
N CYS A 168 3.18 7.74 17.74
CA CYS A 168 4.37 7.66 18.60
C CYS A 168 5.40 6.63 18.08
N ILE A 169 4.93 5.51 17.50
CA ILE A 169 5.81 4.52 16.89
C ILE A 169 6.48 5.07 15.63
N LEU A 170 5.72 5.75 14.76
CA LEU A 170 6.28 6.39 13.56
C LEU A 170 7.31 7.46 13.91
N GLU A 171 7.05 8.28 14.93
CA GLU A 171 8.01 9.23 15.47
C GLU A 171 9.29 8.52 15.96
N ALA A 172 9.13 7.48 16.79
CA ALA A 172 10.26 6.71 17.32
C ALA A 172 11.08 5.99 16.22
N MET A 173 10.46 5.67 15.09
CA MET A 173 11.12 5.13 13.90
C MET A 173 11.85 6.21 13.08
N GLY A 174 11.65 7.49 13.38
CA GLY A 174 12.14 8.60 12.56
C GLY A 174 11.44 8.68 11.20
N TYR A 175 10.17 8.28 11.11
CA TYR A 175 9.40 8.34 9.88
C TYR A 175 9.07 9.79 9.52
N ASP A 176 9.59 10.27 8.41
CA ASP A 176 9.48 11.66 7.93
C ASP A 176 8.78 11.79 6.56
N LYS A 177 8.08 10.71 6.14
CA LYS A 177 7.42 10.65 4.83
C LYS A 177 5.91 10.91 4.96
N TRP A 178 5.16 10.60 3.91
CA TRP A 178 3.75 10.91 3.82
C TRP A 178 2.85 9.94 4.58
N ILE A 179 1.83 10.48 5.23
CA ILE A 179 0.67 9.74 5.75
C ILE A 179 -0.55 10.21 4.95
N ALA A 180 -1.22 9.28 4.28
CA ALA A 180 -2.46 9.56 3.57
C ALA A 180 -3.65 8.93 4.30
N PHE A 181 -4.83 9.48 4.08
CA PHE A 181 -6.08 8.96 4.66
C PHE A 181 -6.90 8.28 3.57
N GLU A 182 -6.98 6.94 3.63
CA GLU A 182 -7.74 6.13 2.69
C GLU A 182 -9.02 5.63 3.34
N VAL A 183 -10.05 6.46 3.38
CA VAL A 183 -11.36 6.12 3.94
C VAL A 183 -12.26 5.50 2.87
N ASP A 184 -12.97 4.42 3.20
CA ASP A 184 -13.87 3.75 2.26
C ASP A 184 -14.98 4.66 1.76
N ALA A 185 -15.19 4.67 0.45
CA ALA A 185 -16.23 5.45 -0.19
C ALA A 185 -17.62 5.03 0.31
N GLY A 186 -18.40 5.98 0.79
CA GLY A 186 -19.72 5.74 1.37
C GLY A 186 -19.73 5.67 2.89
N PHE A 187 -18.57 5.70 3.55
CA PHE A 187 -18.50 5.80 5.01
C PHE A 187 -18.97 7.17 5.51
N CYS A 188 -18.59 8.22 4.81
CA CYS A 188 -19.02 9.59 5.08
C CYS A 188 -18.95 10.47 3.83
N ASP A 189 -19.46 11.68 3.92
CA ASP A 189 -19.16 12.73 2.94
C ASP A 189 -17.66 13.05 2.98
N TYR A 190 -17.00 13.11 1.82
CA TYR A 190 -15.55 13.30 1.73
C TYR A 190 -15.05 14.56 2.40
N LYS A 191 -15.79 15.66 2.27
CA LYS A 191 -15.41 16.94 2.86
C LYS A 191 -15.51 16.86 4.38
N GLN A 192 -16.59 16.31 4.89
CA GLN A 192 -16.77 16.13 6.33
C GLN A 192 -15.75 15.14 6.88
N GLY A 193 -15.52 14.01 6.19
CA GLY A 193 -14.51 13.03 6.58
C GLY A 193 -13.10 13.61 6.66
N ALA A 194 -12.72 14.49 5.73
CA ALA A 194 -11.43 15.20 5.79
C ALA A 194 -11.34 16.14 6.99
N ILE A 195 -12.41 16.86 7.31
CA ILE A 195 -12.49 17.75 8.49
C ILE A 195 -12.39 16.93 9.78
N ASP A 196 -13.15 15.84 9.89
CA ASP A 196 -13.18 14.99 11.07
C ASP A 196 -11.81 14.32 11.30
N THR A 197 -11.20 13.79 10.24
CA THR A 197 -9.84 13.25 10.26
C THR A 197 -8.82 14.28 10.77
N TYR A 198 -8.85 15.49 10.19
CA TYR A 198 -7.94 16.56 10.60
C TYR A 198 -8.11 16.91 12.08
N ASN A 199 -9.35 17.11 12.52
CA ASN A 199 -9.64 17.46 13.91
C ASN A 199 -9.24 16.37 14.91
N TYR A 200 -9.31 15.10 14.51
CA TYR A 200 -8.91 13.97 15.35
C TYR A 200 -7.38 13.80 15.40
N ILE A 201 -6.72 13.84 14.25
CA ILE A 201 -5.28 13.52 14.13
C ILE A 201 -4.39 14.70 14.55
N LYS A 202 -4.77 15.94 14.23
CA LYS A 202 -3.94 17.12 14.53
C LYS A 202 -3.50 17.22 15.99
N PRO A 203 -4.39 17.11 17.00
CA PRO A 203 -3.98 17.18 18.40
C PRO A 203 -3.01 16.06 18.81
N ILE A 204 -3.10 14.89 18.16
CA ILE A 204 -2.19 13.77 18.42
C ILE A 204 -0.79 14.08 17.88
N LEU A 205 -0.70 14.63 16.66
CA LEU A 205 0.56 15.07 16.08
C LEU A 205 1.22 16.17 16.91
N GLU A 206 0.45 17.20 17.33
CA GLU A 206 0.96 18.30 18.17
C GLU A 206 1.47 17.82 19.55
N TYR A 207 1.01 16.66 20.01
CA TYR A 207 1.50 16.06 21.26
C TYR A 207 2.76 15.20 21.04
N ALA A 208 2.87 14.51 19.90
CA ALA A 208 3.96 13.57 19.59
C ALA A 208 5.22 14.30 19.09
N TYR A 209 5.06 15.44 18.40
CA TYR A 209 6.14 16.24 17.85
C TYR A 209 6.15 17.64 18.46
#